data_feb91ed85982f4d157717922fcf19314
#
_entry.id   feb91ed85982f4d157717922fcf19314
#
_cell.length_a   1.000
_cell.length_b   1.000
_cell.length_c   1.000
_cell.angle_alpha   90.00
_cell.angle_beta   90.00
_cell.angle_gamma   90.00
#
_symmetry.space_group_name_H-M   'P 1'
#
loop_
_entity.id
_entity.type
_entity.pdbx_description
1 polymer ?
#
loop_
_entity_poly.entity_id
_entity_poly.type
_entity_poly.pdbx_seq_one_letter_code
_entity_poly.pdbx_strand_id
1 'polypeptide(L)'
;MTVATSQADLAPLYLFADSQLLFWKRNGKLLLESVRESLAGDAPPAAYIGASNGDRPEFYEIFTAAMNAAGFPEHRMIGSAFTAEDREFLDRAQLILLAGGDVRLGWTTFEKTGMKEQILARYASGAVLVGISAGAVQLGRHGLVDNGESTGLELFDVFGLVPALIDVHDEQRDWTRLASTVRMLEGSIGGLGIATAGGIVFHSDGSAEALRHPVHEFRYDGTRVVHSLLMPEA
;
A
#
# COMPACT_ATOMS: atom_id res chain seq x y z
N MET A 1 -7.79 17.52 24.21
CA MET A 1 -6.36 17.28 24.33
C MET A 1 -6.01 16.23 23.29
N THR A 2 -5.44 16.64 22.16
CA THR A 2 -4.99 15.72 21.09
C THR A 2 -3.64 15.17 21.56
N VAL A 3 -3.61 13.88 21.94
CA VAL A 3 -2.35 13.19 22.19
C VAL A 3 -1.69 13.05 20.82
N ALA A 4 -0.61 13.76 20.59
CA ALA A 4 0.23 13.53 19.40
C ALA A 4 0.84 12.13 19.54
N THR A 5 0.35 11.18 18.74
CA THR A 5 0.95 9.85 18.61
C THR A 5 2.39 10.06 18.15
N SER A 6 3.36 9.54 18.88
CA SER A 6 4.77 9.62 18.45
C SER A 6 4.92 8.75 17.19
N GLN A 7 5.77 9.14 16.27
CA GLN A 7 6.00 8.39 15.03
C GLN A 7 6.45 6.93 15.30
N ALA A 8 6.99 6.68 16.48
CA ALA A 8 7.40 5.35 16.95
C ALA A 8 6.21 4.39 17.27
N ASP A 9 4.99 4.89 17.34
CA ASP A 9 3.80 4.10 17.72
C ASP A 9 2.92 3.69 16.52
N LEU A 10 3.29 4.08 15.29
CA LEU A 10 2.54 3.72 14.09
C LEU A 10 2.78 2.26 13.69
N ALA A 11 1.72 1.60 13.22
CA ALA A 11 1.83 0.26 12.66
C ALA A 11 2.67 0.25 11.37
N PRO A 12 3.34 -0.87 11.02
CA PRO A 12 4.01 -1.01 9.75
C PRO A 12 3.04 -0.89 8.56
N LEU A 13 3.55 -0.39 7.44
CA LEU A 13 2.86 -0.36 6.15
C LEU A 13 3.31 -1.55 5.31
N TYR A 14 2.38 -2.27 4.71
CA TYR A 14 2.65 -3.38 3.82
C TYR A 14 2.28 -2.99 2.39
N LEU A 15 3.26 -3.00 1.48
CA LEU A 15 3.08 -2.66 0.09
C LEU A 15 3.39 -3.89 -0.76
N PHE A 16 2.40 -4.41 -1.47
CA PHE A 16 2.51 -5.61 -2.29
C PHE A 16 2.33 -5.26 -3.77
N ALA A 17 3.13 -5.88 -4.64
CA ALA A 17 2.94 -5.73 -6.08
C ALA A 17 1.60 -6.30 -6.53
N ASP A 18 1.21 -7.44 -5.98
CA ASP A 18 -0.03 -8.14 -6.32
C ASP A 18 -0.59 -8.95 -5.13
N SER A 19 -1.70 -9.67 -5.34
CA SER A 19 -2.39 -10.43 -4.30
C SER A 19 -1.69 -11.74 -3.88
N GLN A 20 -0.60 -12.14 -4.52
CA GLN A 20 0.07 -13.40 -4.20
C GLN A 20 0.64 -13.39 -2.77
N LEU A 21 1.10 -12.22 -2.29
CA LEU A 21 1.61 -12.11 -0.92
C LEU A 21 0.54 -12.25 0.17
N LEU A 22 -0.72 -12.15 -0.14
CA LEU A 22 -1.80 -12.43 0.80
C LEU A 22 -1.78 -13.90 1.28
N PHE A 23 -1.23 -14.80 0.45
CA PHE A 23 -1.12 -16.24 0.72
C PHE A 23 0.32 -16.70 0.94
N TRP A 24 1.26 -15.75 0.96
CA TRP A 24 2.67 -16.09 1.13
C TRP A 24 2.97 -16.49 2.56
N LYS A 25 3.82 -17.52 2.69
CA LYS A 25 4.29 -18.02 3.99
C LYS A 25 5.77 -17.64 4.19
N ARG A 26 6.04 -17.03 5.32
CA ARG A 26 7.38 -16.81 5.85
C ARG A 26 7.60 -17.81 6.99
N ASN A 27 8.66 -18.61 6.88
CA ASN A 27 8.97 -19.64 7.90
C ASN A 27 7.79 -20.61 8.19
N GLY A 28 7.02 -20.95 7.15
CA GLY A 28 5.89 -21.88 7.27
C GLY A 28 4.57 -21.28 7.74
N LYS A 29 4.55 -19.99 8.15
CA LYS A 29 3.38 -19.26 8.63
C LYS A 29 2.94 -18.20 7.63
N LEU A 30 1.64 -17.99 7.45
CA LEU A 30 1.14 -16.91 6.60
C LEU A 30 1.58 -15.54 7.15
N LEU A 31 2.04 -14.65 6.26
CA LEU A 31 2.40 -13.29 6.64
C LEU A 31 1.24 -12.58 7.35
N LEU A 32 0.03 -12.67 6.79
CA LEU A 32 -1.16 -12.03 7.36
C LEU A 32 -1.61 -12.65 8.68
N GLU A 33 -1.30 -13.94 8.96
CA GLU A 33 -1.51 -14.53 10.27
C GLU A 33 -0.58 -13.88 11.31
N SER A 34 0.68 -13.64 10.96
CA SER A 34 1.62 -12.91 11.83
C SER A 34 1.17 -11.46 12.06
N VAL A 35 0.64 -10.80 11.03
CA VAL A 35 0.03 -9.47 11.18
C VAL A 35 -1.16 -9.52 12.15
N ARG A 36 -2.08 -10.48 11.99
CA ARG A 36 -3.24 -10.64 12.86
C ARG A 36 -2.84 -10.80 14.33
N GLU A 37 -1.80 -11.60 14.61
CA GLU A 37 -1.33 -11.82 15.97
C GLU A 37 -0.69 -10.60 16.62
N SER A 38 -0.24 -9.62 15.83
CA SER A 38 0.27 -8.34 16.33
C SER A 38 -0.85 -7.33 16.65
N LEU A 39 -2.08 -7.60 16.20
CA LEU A 39 -3.23 -6.71 16.43
C LEU A 39 -3.87 -6.98 17.80
N ALA A 40 -4.59 -5.98 18.32
CA ALA A 40 -5.25 -6.08 19.60
C ALA A 40 -6.55 -6.90 19.54
N GLY A 41 -6.77 -7.73 20.55
CA GLY A 41 -7.99 -8.52 20.72
C GLY A 41 -8.01 -9.82 19.90
N ASP A 42 -9.01 -10.67 20.19
CA ASP A 42 -9.12 -12.02 19.62
C ASP A 42 -9.73 -12.02 18.19
N ALA A 43 -10.44 -10.95 17.83
CA ALA A 43 -11.21 -10.85 16.59
C ALA A 43 -11.00 -9.49 15.89
N PRO A 44 -9.77 -9.16 15.43
CA PRO A 44 -9.52 -7.88 14.80
C PRO A 44 -10.30 -7.77 13.47
N PRO A 45 -11.12 -6.70 13.26
CA PRO A 45 -11.84 -6.52 12.01
C PRO A 45 -10.90 -6.09 10.88
N ALA A 46 -11.15 -6.64 9.67
CA ALA A 46 -10.39 -6.32 8.47
C ALA A 46 -11.29 -5.69 7.39
N ALA A 47 -10.89 -4.52 6.89
CA ALA A 47 -11.60 -3.81 5.83
C ALA A 47 -10.88 -3.98 4.48
N TYR A 48 -11.65 -4.21 3.42
CA TYR A 48 -11.18 -4.16 2.03
C TYR A 48 -11.77 -2.93 1.37
N ILE A 49 -10.94 -2.08 0.79
CA ILE A 49 -11.38 -0.90 0.06
C ILE A 49 -11.18 -1.12 -1.44
N GLY A 50 -12.30 -1.33 -2.16
CA GLY A 50 -12.32 -1.70 -3.57
C GLY A 50 -12.30 -0.53 -4.55
N ALA A 51 -12.22 0.72 -4.09
CA ALA A 51 -12.38 1.91 -4.90
C ALA A 51 -11.51 1.97 -6.16
N SER A 52 -10.27 1.47 -6.09
CA SER A 52 -9.35 1.45 -7.24
C SER A 52 -9.79 0.48 -8.37
N ASN A 53 -10.62 -0.52 -8.08
CA ASN A 53 -11.13 -1.47 -9.08
C ASN A 53 -12.65 -1.38 -9.31
N GLY A 54 -13.31 -0.36 -8.75
CA GLY A 54 -14.76 -0.17 -8.88
C GLY A 54 -15.57 -1.19 -8.10
N ASP A 55 -15.09 -1.61 -6.94
CA ASP A 55 -15.74 -2.51 -5.98
C ASP A 55 -16.05 -3.89 -6.58
N ARG A 56 -15.21 -4.39 -7.47
CA ARG A 56 -15.41 -5.67 -8.15
C ARG A 56 -15.38 -6.85 -7.18
N PRO A 57 -16.42 -7.68 -7.15
CA PRO A 57 -16.58 -8.75 -6.16
C PRO A 57 -15.51 -9.83 -6.27
N GLU A 58 -14.99 -10.12 -7.47
CA GLU A 58 -13.97 -11.14 -7.67
C GLU A 58 -12.64 -10.83 -6.94
N PHE A 59 -12.28 -9.55 -6.77
CA PHE A 59 -11.11 -9.18 -5.97
C PHE A 59 -11.40 -9.23 -4.47
N TYR A 60 -12.62 -8.92 -4.08
CA TYR A 60 -13.06 -9.09 -2.70
C TYR A 60 -13.10 -10.56 -2.27
N GLU A 61 -13.47 -11.48 -3.17
CA GLU A 61 -13.40 -12.93 -2.91
C GLU A 61 -11.97 -13.40 -2.61
N ILE A 62 -10.96 -12.87 -3.32
CA ILE A 62 -9.54 -13.15 -3.03
C ILE A 62 -9.17 -12.65 -1.62
N PHE A 63 -9.58 -11.44 -1.26
CA PHE A 63 -9.35 -10.90 0.08
C PHE A 63 -10.04 -11.74 1.14
N THR A 64 -11.30 -12.12 0.94
CA THR A 64 -12.06 -12.97 1.85
C THR A 64 -11.37 -14.31 2.09
N ALA A 65 -10.89 -14.95 1.01
CA ALA A 65 -10.13 -16.21 1.13
C ALA A 65 -8.84 -16.03 1.94
N ALA A 66 -8.11 -14.92 1.73
CA ALA A 66 -6.90 -14.62 2.47
C ALA A 66 -7.18 -14.33 3.96
N MET A 67 -8.24 -13.57 4.26
CA MET A 67 -8.63 -13.27 5.65
C MET A 67 -9.05 -14.54 6.40
N ASN A 68 -9.84 -15.39 5.76
CA ASN A 68 -10.22 -16.67 6.34
C ASN A 68 -9.00 -17.57 6.61
N ALA A 69 -8.06 -17.65 5.65
CA ALA A 69 -6.83 -18.43 5.82
C ALA A 69 -5.92 -17.90 6.94
N ALA A 70 -5.87 -16.57 7.13
CA ALA A 70 -5.10 -15.92 8.18
C ALA A 70 -5.83 -15.84 9.53
N GLY A 71 -7.09 -16.29 9.61
CA GLY A 71 -7.88 -16.34 10.84
C GLY A 71 -8.48 -15.00 11.28
N PHE A 72 -8.78 -14.09 10.34
CA PHE A 72 -9.59 -12.90 10.61
C PHE A 72 -11.07 -13.26 10.59
N PRO A 73 -11.77 -13.26 11.73
CA PRO A 73 -13.15 -13.74 11.78
C PRO A 73 -14.17 -12.74 11.24
N GLU A 74 -13.80 -11.47 11.19
CA GLU A 74 -14.67 -10.39 10.76
C GLU A 74 -13.99 -9.57 9.65
N HIS A 75 -14.59 -9.53 8.47
CA HIS A 75 -14.10 -8.73 7.35
C HIS A 75 -15.23 -8.23 6.47
N ARG A 76 -15.04 -7.06 5.86
CA ARG A 76 -16.06 -6.40 5.03
C ARG A 76 -15.42 -5.63 3.89
N MET A 77 -16.12 -5.58 2.74
CA MET A 77 -15.84 -4.63 1.67
C MET A 77 -16.44 -3.26 2.03
N ILE A 78 -15.63 -2.23 1.96
CA ILE A 78 -16.02 -0.82 2.04
C ILE A 78 -16.21 -0.34 0.61
N GLY A 79 -17.46 -0.06 0.23
CA GLY A 79 -17.81 0.32 -1.13
C GLY A 79 -17.49 1.80 -1.42
N SER A 80 -17.37 2.12 -2.72
CA SER A 80 -17.10 3.47 -3.23
C SER A 80 -18.20 4.48 -2.89
N ALA A 81 -19.43 4.01 -2.59
CA ALA A 81 -20.51 4.86 -2.09
C ALA A 81 -20.26 5.37 -0.67
N PHE A 82 -19.43 4.68 0.09
CA PHE A 82 -19.00 4.99 1.45
C PHE A 82 -20.17 5.34 2.37
N THR A 83 -21.06 4.37 2.56
CA THR A 83 -22.28 4.50 3.36
C THR A 83 -21.98 4.74 4.84
N ALA A 84 -23.01 5.04 5.63
CA ALA A 84 -22.88 5.18 7.09
C ALA A 84 -22.38 3.88 7.74
N GLU A 85 -22.85 2.73 7.26
CA GLU A 85 -22.41 1.41 7.74
C GLU A 85 -20.95 1.11 7.37
N ASP A 86 -20.50 1.56 6.19
CA ASP A 86 -19.08 1.45 5.78
C ASP A 86 -18.19 2.29 6.68
N ARG A 87 -18.62 3.50 7.03
CA ARG A 87 -17.91 4.39 7.97
C ARG A 87 -17.79 3.77 9.36
N GLU A 88 -18.90 3.25 9.88
CA GLU A 88 -18.91 2.58 11.18
C GLU A 88 -17.98 1.35 11.21
N PHE A 89 -17.98 0.55 10.14
CA PHE A 89 -17.07 -0.58 10.06
C PHE A 89 -15.61 -0.14 9.97
N LEU A 90 -15.31 0.83 9.10
CA LEU A 90 -13.96 1.35 8.92
C LEU A 90 -13.40 1.98 10.21
N ASP A 91 -14.24 2.63 11.03
CA ASP A 91 -13.84 3.24 12.31
C ASP A 91 -13.30 2.24 13.34
N ARG A 92 -13.64 0.96 13.22
CA ARG A 92 -13.15 -0.10 14.11
C ARG A 92 -12.18 -1.08 13.43
N ALA A 93 -11.95 -0.96 12.12
CA ALA A 93 -11.04 -1.83 11.39
C ALA A 93 -9.61 -1.70 11.93
N GLN A 94 -8.96 -2.83 12.16
CA GLN A 94 -7.57 -2.90 12.61
C GLN A 94 -6.60 -3.28 11.47
N LEU A 95 -7.11 -3.89 10.40
CA LEU A 95 -6.41 -4.07 9.14
C LEU A 95 -7.24 -3.42 8.03
N ILE A 96 -6.60 -2.60 7.21
CA ILE A 96 -7.25 -1.95 6.06
C ILE A 96 -6.43 -2.26 4.82
N LEU A 97 -7.05 -2.97 3.86
CA LEU A 97 -6.43 -3.29 2.59
C LEU A 97 -6.96 -2.35 1.51
N LEU A 98 -6.05 -1.60 0.89
CA LEU A 98 -6.29 -0.79 -0.31
C LEU A 98 -6.06 -1.66 -1.54
N ALA A 99 -7.11 -1.86 -2.33
CA ALA A 99 -7.10 -2.76 -3.47
C ALA A 99 -6.26 -2.25 -4.64
N GLY A 100 -5.86 -3.18 -5.50
CA GLY A 100 -5.30 -2.90 -6.82
C GLY A 100 -6.35 -2.38 -7.80
N GLY A 101 -5.88 -1.83 -8.93
CA GLY A 101 -6.71 -1.28 -9.99
C GLY A 101 -6.13 0.02 -10.55
N ASP A 102 -6.97 1.02 -10.74
CA ASP A 102 -6.58 2.35 -11.20
C ASP A 102 -6.29 3.28 -10.01
N VAL A 103 -5.06 3.80 -9.95
CA VAL A 103 -4.58 4.68 -8.86
C VAL A 103 -5.42 5.95 -8.76
N ARG A 104 -5.74 6.57 -9.92
CA ARG A 104 -6.50 7.83 -9.99
C ARG A 104 -7.95 7.64 -9.61
N LEU A 105 -8.58 6.56 -10.09
CA LEU A 105 -9.96 6.22 -9.75
C LEU A 105 -10.13 6.06 -8.22
N GLY A 106 -9.27 5.26 -7.61
CA GLY A 106 -9.30 5.04 -6.16
C GLY A 106 -9.06 6.32 -5.38
N TRP A 107 -8.03 7.09 -5.76
CA TRP A 107 -7.70 8.35 -5.09
C TRP A 107 -8.83 9.37 -5.17
N THR A 108 -9.40 9.57 -6.37
CA THR A 108 -10.54 10.48 -6.57
C THR A 108 -11.74 10.07 -5.71
N THR A 109 -11.98 8.76 -5.55
CA THR A 109 -13.04 8.25 -4.68
C THR A 109 -12.76 8.58 -3.21
N PHE A 110 -11.53 8.37 -2.74
CA PHE A 110 -11.14 8.69 -1.37
C PHE A 110 -11.36 10.16 -1.03
N GLU A 111 -10.94 11.08 -1.91
CA GLU A 111 -11.12 12.52 -1.70
C GLU A 111 -12.59 12.94 -1.73
N LYS A 112 -13.36 12.45 -2.72
CA LYS A 112 -14.78 12.85 -2.87
C LYS A 112 -15.67 12.37 -1.73
N THR A 113 -15.36 11.23 -1.12
CA THR A 113 -16.21 10.61 -0.10
C THR A 113 -15.79 10.93 1.33
N GLY A 114 -14.60 11.49 1.54
CA GLY A 114 -13.99 11.67 2.87
C GLY A 114 -13.39 10.37 3.43
N MET A 115 -13.25 9.34 2.60
CA MET A 115 -12.63 8.07 3.00
C MET A 115 -11.15 8.23 3.33
N LYS A 116 -10.46 9.14 2.62
CA LYS A 116 -9.06 9.49 2.86
C LYS A 116 -8.78 9.86 4.32
N GLU A 117 -9.56 10.78 4.86
CA GLU A 117 -9.41 11.29 6.22
C GLU A 117 -9.64 10.18 7.25
N GLN A 118 -10.61 9.31 7.00
CA GLN A 118 -10.92 8.21 7.90
C GLN A 118 -9.84 7.12 7.87
N ILE A 119 -9.30 6.77 6.70
CA ILE A 119 -8.15 5.86 6.57
C ILE A 119 -6.95 6.41 7.36
N LEU A 120 -6.61 7.69 7.17
CA LEU A 120 -5.51 8.32 7.90
C LEU A 120 -5.75 8.34 9.42
N ALA A 121 -6.97 8.64 9.87
CA ALA A 121 -7.33 8.61 11.29
C ALA A 121 -7.19 7.21 11.88
N ARG A 122 -7.60 6.16 11.13
CA ARG A 122 -7.43 4.77 11.55
C ARG A 122 -5.97 4.36 11.64
N TYR A 123 -5.16 4.72 10.65
CA TYR A 123 -3.72 4.48 10.66
C TYR A 123 -3.04 5.17 11.87
N ALA A 124 -3.35 6.45 12.09
CA ALA A 124 -2.86 7.19 13.26
C ALA A 124 -3.31 6.58 14.61
N SER A 125 -4.38 5.78 14.61
CA SER A 125 -4.88 5.04 15.78
C SER A 125 -4.36 3.60 15.86
N GLY A 126 -3.36 3.24 15.02
CA GLY A 126 -2.66 1.95 15.08
C GLY A 126 -3.23 0.86 14.15
N ALA A 127 -4.13 1.18 13.22
CA ALA A 127 -4.53 0.22 12.20
C ALA A 127 -3.38 -0.08 11.24
N VAL A 128 -3.23 -1.34 10.82
CA VAL A 128 -2.29 -1.76 9.79
C VAL A 128 -2.87 -1.46 8.42
N LEU A 129 -2.08 -0.80 7.55
CA LEU A 129 -2.43 -0.60 6.15
C LEU A 129 -1.68 -1.59 5.26
N VAL A 130 -2.42 -2.21 4.34
CA VAL A 130 -1.89 -3.08 3.29
C VAL A 130 -2.30 -2.48 1.95
N GLY A 131 -1.35 -2.11 1.10
CA GLY A 131 -1.62 -1.65 -0.27
C GLY A 131 -1.25 -2.72 -1.29
N ILE A 132 -2.14 -3.02 -2.23
CA ILE A 132 -1.87 -3.92 -3.35
C ILE A 132 -1.86 -3.13 -4.66
N SER A 133 -0.80 -3.24 -5.48
CA SER A 133 -0.68 -2.59 -6.78
C SER A 133 -1.02 -1.10 -6.69
N ALA A 134 -2.15 -0.64 -7.22
CA ALA A 134 -2.62 0.75 -7.08
C ALA A 134 -2.68 1.21 -5.62
N GLY A 135 -3.12 0.34 -4.70
CA GLY A 135 -3.13 0.64 -3.26
C GLY A 135 -1.73 0.84 -2.68
N ALA A 136 -0.72 0.09 -3.16
CA ALA A 136 0.68 0.31 -2.77
C ALA A 136 1.19 1.67 -3.27
N VAL A 137 0.91 2.04 -4.52
CA VAL A 137 1.25 3.35 -5.08
C VAL A 137 0.60 4.48 -4.28
N GLN A 138 -0.67 4.31 -3.87
CA GLN A 138 -1.40 5.31 -3.07
C GLN A 138 -0.81 5.53 -1.67
N LEU A 139 -0.09 4.57 -1.10
CA LEU A 139 0.63 4.74 0.18
C LEU A 139 1.94 5.54 0.02
N GLY A 140 2.47 5.64 -1.19
CA GLY A 140 3.66 6.41 -1.52
C GLY A 140 3.49 7.92 -1.44
N ARG A 141 4.49 8.66 -1.93
CA ARG A 141 4.48 10.13 -1.91
C ARG A 141 3.63 10.73 -3.01
N HIS A 142 3.71 10.19 -4.23
CA HIS A 142 2.93 10.63 -5.38
C HIS A 142 2.39 9.43 -6.16
N GLY A 143 1.19 9.56 -6.68
CA GLY A 143 0.64 8.68 -7.70
C GLY A 143 1.24 9.04 -9.07
N LEU A 144 1.56 8.00 -9.85
CA LEU A 144 2.06 8.08 -11.21
C LEU A 144 0.95 7.61 -12.16
N VAL A 145 0.53 8.45 -13.09
CA VAL A 145 -0.41 8.07 -14.14
C VAL A 145 0.18 8.44 -15.49
N ASP A 146 0.12 7.51 -16.43
CA ASP A 146 0.42 7.78 -17.84
C ASP A 146 -0.83 8.39 -18.48
N ASN A 147 -0.74 9.65 -18.90
CA ASN A 147 -1.87 10.36 -19.53
C ASN A 147 -1.96 10.12 -21.06
N GLY A 148 -1.13 9.20 -21.61
CA GLY A 148 -1.16 8.83 -23.03
C GLY A 148 -0.55 9.85 -23.98
N GLU A 149 0.01 10.97 -23.48
CA GLU A 149 0.74 11.95 -24.28
C GLU A 149 2.25 11.65 -24.29
N SER A 150 2.98 12.08 -25.28
CA SER A 150 4.40 11.73 -25.52
C SER A 150 5.40 12.18 -24.43
N THR A 151 4.94 12.92 -23.42
CA THR A 151 5.70 13.30 -22.21
C THR A 151 4.92 13.03 -20.92
N GLY A 152 3.91 12.28 -20.97
CA GLY A 152 2.66 12.16 -20.30
C GLY A 152 2.69 11.48 -18.93
N LEU A 153 3.68 11.70 -18.09
CA LEU A 153 3.60 11.32 -16.67
C LEU A 153 2.95 12.44 -15.86
N GLU A 154 1.78 12.19 -15.33
CA GLU A 154 1.14 13.06 -14.36
C GLU A 154 1.45 12.56 -12.95
N LEU A 155 1.98 13.49 -12.13
CA LEU A 155 2.20 13.30 -10.71
C LEU A 155 1.07 13.99 -9.92
N PHE A 156 0.57 13.33 -8.91
CA PHE A 156 -0.38 13.92 -7.97
C PHE A 156 -0.14 13.39 -6.56
N ASP A 157 -0.46 14.20 -5.57
CA ASP A 157 -0.30 13.81 -4.18
C ASP A 157 -1.24 12.65 -3.84
N VAL A 158 -0.71 11.70 -3.08
CA VAL A 158 -1.45 10.59 -2.48
C VAL A 158 -1.27 10.61 -0.96
N PHE A 159 -1.37 9.48 -0.24
CA PHE A 159 -1.29 9.50 1.23
C PHE A 159 0.05 10.05 1.76
N GLY A 160 1.16 9.86 1.06
CA GLY A 160 2.47 10.35 1.46
C GLY A 160 3.03 9.68 2.73
N LEU A 161 2.55 8.48 3.05
CA LEU A 161 2.96 7.74 4.24
C LEU A 161 4.34 7.09 4.06
N VAL A 162 4.68 6.69 2.84
CA VAL A 162 6.03 6.26 2.47
C VAL A 162 6.72 7.41 1.74
N PRO A 163 7.91 7.88 2.18
CA PRO A 163 8.60 9.03 1.59
C PRO A 163 9.36 8.67 0.30
N ALA A 164 8.70 7.91 -0.58
CA ALA A 164 9.23 7.46 -1.86
C ALA A 164 8.12 7.42 -2.92
N LEU A 165 8.51 7.46 -4.19
CA LEU A 165 7.65 7.02 -5.29
C LEU A 165 7.55 5.50 -5.24
N ILE A 166 6.36 4.97 -5.38
CA ILE A 166 6.14 3.52 -5.45
C ILE A 166 5.73 3.17 -6.87
N ASP A 167 6.41 2.21 -7.46
CA ASP A 167 6.02 1.58 -8.71
C ASP A 167 5.99 0.07 -8.55
N VAL A 168 5.10 -0.60 -9.26
CA VAL A 168 4.84 -2.02 -9.07
C VAL A 168 4.79 -2.74 -10.43
N HIS A 169 5.25 -4.00 -10.46
CA HIS A 169 5.22 -4.93 -11.61
C HIS A 169 5.62 -4.30 -12.97
N ASP A 170 6.63 -3.40 -12.97
CA ASP A 170 7.18 -2.76 -14.17
C ASP A 170 8.60 -3.29 -14.52
N GLU A 171 8.98 -4.44 -13.97
CA GLU A 171 10.28 -5.08 -14.18
C GLU A 171 10.56 -5.44 -15.66
N GLN A 172 9.54 -5.72 -16.45
CA GLN A 172 9.68 -5.99 -17.89
C GLN A 172 10.07 -4.75 -18.70
N ARG A 173 9.91 -3.55 -18.12
CA ARG A 173 10.32 -2.27 -18.71
C ARG A 173 11.53 -1.66 -17.99
N ASP A 174 12.27 -2.49 -17.25
CA ASP A 174 13.45 -2.06 -16.49
C ASP A 174 13.20 -0.82 -15.61
N TRP A 175 11.99 -0.66 -15.10
CA TRP A 175 11.60 0.47 -14.23
C TRP A 175 11.84 1.85 -14.87
N THR A 176 11.80 1.93 -16.19
CA THR A 176 12.15 3.15 -16.95
C THR A 176 11.28 4.33 -16.52
N ARG A 177 10.00 4.11 -16.26
CA ARG A 177 9.06 5.14 -15.78
C ARG A 177 9.50 5.68 -14.42
N LEU A 178 9.75 4.80 -13.45
CA LEU A 178 10.18 5.17 -12.11
C LEU A 178 11.52 5.92 -12.13
N ALA A 179 12.52 5.38 -12.83
CA ALA A 179 13.85 6.00 -12.94
C ALA A 179 13.78 7.40 -13.58
N SER A 180 12.99 7.55 -14.66
CA SER A 180 12.78 8.84 -15.33
C SER A 180 12.13 9.87 -14.41
N THR A 181 11.14 9.44 -13.60
CA THR A 181 10.45 10.31 -12.64
C THR A 181 11.38 10.74 -11.50
N VAL A 182 12.17 9.82 -10.94
CA VAL A 182 13.19 10.16 -9.92
C VAL A 182 14.18 11.18 -10.45
N ARG A 183 14.62 11.03 -11.71
CA ARG A 183 15.49 12.00 -12.37
C ARG A 183 14.82 13.36 -12.54
N MET A 184 13.58 13.40 -12.99
CA MET A 184 12.80 14.63 -13.19
C MET A 184 12.63 15.41 -11.87
N LEU A 185 12.49 14.72 -10.76
CA LEU A 185 12.37 15.30 -9.42
C LEU A 185 13.72 15.69 -8.79
N GLU A 186 14.83 15.55 -9.53
CA GLU A 186 16.18 15.99 -9.14
C GLU A 186 16.63 15.51 -7.75
N GLY A 187 16.19 14.31 -7.36
CA GLY A 187 16.57 13.68 -6.10
C GLY A 187 15.82 14.19 -4.86
N SER A 188 14.80 15.02 -5.03
CA SER A 188 13.92 15.40 -3.93
C SER A 188 13.21 14.20 -3.32
N ILE A 189 12.98 13.14 -4.13
CA ILE A 189 12.31 11.90 -3.72
C ILE A 189 12.97 10.73 -4.46
N GLY A 190 13.25 9.63 -3.73
CA GLY A 190 13.66 8.36 -4.31
C GLY A 190 12.48 7.53 -4.81
N GLY A 191 12.79 6.41 -5.47
CA GLY A 191 11.79 5.47 -5.97
C GLY A 191 12.02 4.05 -5.49
N LEU A 192 10.93 3.31 -5.26
CA LEU A 192 10.91 1.90 -4.91
C LEU A 192 10.10 1.14 -5.95
N GLY A 193 10.76 0.21 -6.67
CA GLY A 193 10.13 -0.69 -7.63
C GLY A 193 9.90 -2.06 -7.01
N ILE A 194 8.66 -2.50 -6.91
CA ILE A 194 8.27 -3.77 -6.30
C ILE A 194 7.88 -4.73 -7.41
N ALA A 195 8.71 -5.75 -7.65
CA ALA A 195 8.49 -6.75 -8.70
C ALA A 195 7.25 -7.61 -8.42
N THR A 196 6.69 -8.20 -9.47
CA THR A 196 5.59 -9.17 -9.39
C THR A 196 5.86 -10.22 -8.31
N ALA A 197 4.83 -10.53 -7.52
CA ALA A 197 4.89 -11.43 -6.36
C ALA A 197 5.84 -10.98 -5.24
N GLY A 198 6.36 -9.74 -5.29
CA GLY A 198 7.17 -9.11 -4.27
C GLY A 198 6.39 -8.13 -3.40
N GLY A 199 7.04 -7.68 -2.34
CA GLY A 199 6.50 -6.66 -1.44
C GLY A 199 7.57 -5.99 -0.61
N ILE A 200 7.15 -5.01 0.16
CA ILE A 200 7.98 -4.30 1.14
C ILE A 200 7.16 -4.03 2.41
N VAL A 201 7.78 -4.19 3.55
CA VAL A 201 7.27 -3.66 4.82
C VAL A 201 8.03 -2.37 5.10
N PHE A 202 7.31 -1.30 5.39
CA PHE A 202 7.87 -0.02 5.76
C PHE A 202 7.51 0.27 7.23
N HIS A 203 8.52 0.36 8.06
CA HIS A 203 8.39 0.55 9.50
C HIS A 203 8.33 2.02 9.90
N SER A 204 7.75 2.30 11.06
CA SER A 204 7.61 3.66 11.60
C SER A 204 8.95 4.34 11.93
N ASP A 205 10.02 3.59 12.13
CA ASP A 205 11.38 4.11 12.30
C ASP A 205 12.07 4.50 10.98
N GLY A 206 11.37 4.31 9.84
CA GLY A 206 11.88 4.59 8.51
C GLY A 206 12.67 3.44 7.89
N SER A 207 12.86 2.33 8.58
CA SER A 207 13.46 1.12 8.00
C SER A 207 12.49 0.42 7.05
N ALA A 208 13.04 -0.33 6.11
CA ALA A 208 12.26 -1.06 5.12
C ALA A 208 12.81 -2.49 4.97
N GLU A 209 11.89 -3.44 4.76
CA GLU A 209 12.21 -4.84 4.59
C GLU A 209 11.58 -5.35 3.29
N ALA A 210 12.41 -5.90 2.39
CA ALA A 210 11.91 -6.55 1.18
C ALA A 210 11.29 -7.91 1.51
N LEU A 211 10.15 -8.22 0.90
CA LEU A 211 9.45 -9.49 1.06
C LEU A 211 9.55 -10.33 -0.21
N ARG A 212 10.00 -11.57 -0.07
CA ARG A 212 10.08 -12.61 -1.10
C ARG A 212 11.03 -12.30 -2.25
N HIS A 213 10.97 -11.11 -2.85
CA HIS A 213 11.81 -10.67 -3.96
C HIS A 213 12.53 -9.39 -3.62
N PRO A 214 13.72 -9.11 -4.23
CA PRO A 214 14.39 -7.83 -4.06
C PRO A 214 13.50 -6.66 -4.47
N VAL A 215 13.60 -5.55 -3.73
CA VAL A 215 13.00 -4.27 -4.10
C VAL A 215 14.04 -3.41 -4.78
N HIS A 216 13.69 -2.83 -5.91
CA HIS A 216 14.54 -1.96 -6.71
C HIS A 216 14.49 -0.54 -6.14
N GLU A 217 15.63 -0.02 -5.71
CA GLU A 217 15.75 1.33 -5.17
C GLU A 217 16.39 2.26 -6.21
N PHE A 218 15.77 3.42 -6.44
CA PHE A 218 16.25 4.44 -7.36
C PHE A 218 16.49 5.74 -6.61
N ARG A 219 17.69 6.32 -6.76
CA ARG A 219 18.07 7.59 -6.15
C ARG A 219 18.82 8.44 -7.17
N TYR A 220 18.57 9.73 -7.18
CA TYR A 220 19.37 10.66 -7.98
C TYR A 220 20.53 11.18 -7.14
N ASP A 221 21.78 11.04 -7.64
CA ASP A 221 23.00 11.43 -6.93
C ASP A 221 23.50 12.85 -7.26
N GLY A 222 22.68 13.64 -7.97
CA GLY A 222 23.02 14.97 -8.49
C GLY A 222 23.51 14.95 -9.93
N THR A 223 23.79 13.77 -10.50
CA THR A 223 24.29 13.61 -11.87
C THR A 223 23.49 12.57 -12.66
N ARG A 224 23.18 11.46 -12.02
CA ARG A 224 22.48 10.32 -12.62
C ARG A 224 21.58 9.63 -11.60
N VAL A 225 20.67 8.81 -12.11
CA VAL A 225 19.91 7.89 -11.26
C VAL A 225 20.79 6.68 -10.95
N VAL A 226 20.95 6.40 -9.67
CA VAL A 226 21.64 5.21 -9.15
C VAL A 226 20.57 4.18 -8.80
N HIS A 227 20.81 2.94 -9.20
CA HIS A 227 19.95 1.79 -8.92
C HIS A 227 20.66 0.84 -7.96
N SER A 228 19.97 0.44 -6.90
CA SER A 228 20.39 -0.58 -5.93
C SER A 228 19.25 -1.56 -5.65
N LEU A 229 19.56 -2.63 -4.94
CA LEU A 229 18.58 -3.64 -4.55
C LEU A 229 18.54 -3.74 -3.03
N LEU A 230 17.35 -3.62 -2.46
CA LEU A 230 17.07 -4.04 -1.09
C LEU A 230 16.73 -5.53 -1.14
N MET A 231 17.60 -6.36 -0.57
CA MET A 231 17.43 -7.82 -0.58
C MET A 231 16.48 -8.25 0.53
N PRO A 232 15.64 -9.28 0.31
CA PRO A 232 14.88 -9.88 1.38
C PRO A 232 15.81 -10.56 2.39
N GLU A 233 15.42 -10.54 3.65
CA GLU A 233 16.12 -11.34 4.68
C GLU A 233 15.98 -12.84 4.38
N ALA A 234 17.05 -13.59 4.65
CA ALA A 234 17.14 -15.03 4.39
C ALA A 234 16.22 -15.87 5.29
#